data_5b453ef6eb375d68613c4bc8ed917310
#
_entry.id   5b453ef6eb375d68613c4bc8ed917310
#
_cell.length_a   1.000
_cell.length_b   1.000
_cell.length_c   1.000
_cell.angle_alpha   90.00
_cell.angle_beta   90.00
_cell.angle_gamma   90.00
#
_symmetry.space_group_name_H-M   'P 1'
#
loop_
_entity.id
_entity.type
_entity.pdbx_description
1 polymer ?
#
loop_
_entity_poly.entity_id
_entity_poly.type
_entity_poly.pdbx_seq_one_letter_code
_entity_poly.pdbx_strand_id
1 'polypeptide(L)'
;MDKYEYIVNLAEKTAKRVSQNRESWMKFLTSAARIYKYPFKEQLLIYAQNPDATACASIEIWNKRMNCWVNKGSSGIALPDDTATYGHKLKYVFDVSNVHAVKPNGRYPKAWKLREEHKSDVLHRLEQIYGSTDSTKPFEERIIEISDQLAADAYTELQIDYPDLQDRIGFDKLSEQDFALCLKKLISESVSFTILSACEIEISDHEFSFDYINQFVSIKTLSVLGTKLMILPEVFLQKSEKQYAFMINFARKNRKKKSPKKNLQMHHNRDIML
;
A
#
# COMPACT_ATOMS: atom_id res chain seq x y z
N MET A 1 10.81 24.03 19.85
CA MET A 1 10.10 22.85 19.28
C MET A 1 11.16 21.79 19.06
N ASP A 2 11.03 20.67 19.70
CA ASP A 2 11.92 19.56 19.50
C ASP A 2 11.65 18.85 18.16
N LYS A 3 12.48 17.88 17.79
CA LYS A 3 12.34 17.18 16.51
C LYS A 3 11.09 16.30 16.45
N TYR A 4 10.66 15.73 17.57
CA TYR A 4 9.45 14.93 17.63
C TYR A 4 8.20 15.80 17.43
N GLU A 5 8.12 16.91 18.16
CA GLU A 5 7.03 17.90 17.99
C GLU A 5 6.96 18.42 16.55
N TYR A 6 8.11 18.66 15.93
CA TYR A 6 8.16 19.07 14.52
C TYR A 6 7.52 18.01 13.61
N ILE A 7 7.84 16.71 13.81
CA ILE A 7 7.28 15.62 12.99
C ILE A 7 5.78 15.46 13.23
N VAL A 8 5.31 15.57 14.46
CA VAL A 8 3.86 15.54 14.77
C VAL A 8 3.13 16.71 14.08
N ASN A 9 3.68 17.92 14.16
CA ASN A 9 3.12 19.10 13.48
C ASN A 9 3.19 18.96 11.94
N LEU A 10 4.21 18.30 11.41
CA LEU A 10 4.31 18.02 9.98
C LEU A 10 3.16 17.11 9.51
N ALA A 11 2.79 16.10 10.30
CA ALA A 11 1.65 15.23 9.98
C ALA A 11 0.34 16.03 9.89
N GLU A 12 0.08 16.95 10.85
CA GLU A 12 -1.11 17.80 10.85
C GLU A 12 -1.17 18.71 9.62
N LYS A 13 -0.06 19.40 9.34
CA LYS A 13 0.05 20.26 8.15
C LYS A 13 -0.14 19.47 6.85
N THR A 14 0.38 18.25 6.82
CA THR A 14 0.27 17.41 5.62
C THR A 14 -1.15 16.89 5.45
N ALA A 15 -1.82 16.44 6.52
CA ALA A 15 -3.21 16.04 6.47
C ALA A 15 -4.09 17.15 5.87
N LYS A 16 -3.95 18.39 6.38
CA LYS A 16 -4.66 19.55 5.86
C LYS A 16 -4.36 19.81 4.38
N ARG A 17 -3.09 19.66 3.96
CA ARG A 17 -2.66 19.90 2.58
C ARG A 17 -3.22 18.88 1.60
N VAL A 18 -3.16 17.58 1.93
CA VAL A 18 -3.61 16.52 1.03
C VAL A 18 -5.12 16.47 0.86
N SER A 19 -5.88 16.95 1.84
CA SER A 19 -7.34 17.01 1.79
C SER A 19 -7.89 18.31 1.19
N GLN A 20 -7.06 19.26 0.76
CA GLN A 20 -7.53 20.56 0.26
C GLN A 20 -8.39 20.45 -1.01
N ASN A 21 -8.02 19.56 -1.90
CA ASN A 21 -8.69 19.36 -3.18
C ASN A 21 -8.36 17.98 -3.77
N ARG A 22 -9.07 17.66 -4.85
CA ARG A 22 -8.94 16.42 -5.61
C ARG A 22 -7.50 16.11 -6.01
N GLU A 23 -6.79 17.08 -6.61
CA GLU A 23 -5.44 16.87 -7.13
C GLU A 23 -4.44 16.55 -6.02
N SER A 24 -4.56 17.23 -4.88
CA SER A 24 -3.71 16.99 -3.71
C SER A 24 -3.97 15.60 -3.13
N TRP A 25 -5.23 15.16 -3.09
CA TRP A 25 -5.62 13.85 -2.63
C TRP A 25 -5.12 12.75 -3.56
N MET A 26 -5.30 12.88 -4.87
CA MET A 26 -4.78 11.96 -5.88
C MET A 26 -3.27 11.78 -5.79
N LYS A 27 -2.50 12.88 -5.68
CA LYS A 27 -1.03 12.82 -5.51
C LYS A 27 -0.64 12.04 -4.25
N PHE A 28 -1.36 12.25 -3.17
CA PHE A 28 -1.14 11.50 -1.94
C PHE A 28 -1.49 10.02 -2.12
N LEU A 29 -2.64 9.68 -2.69
CA LEU A 29 -3.06 8.29 -2.93
C LEU A 29 -2.09 7.55 -3.86
N THR A 30 -1.55 8.21 -4.88
CA THR A 30 -0.51 7.65 -5.75
C THR A 30 0.75 7.30 -4.96
N SER A 31 1.17 8.14 -4.02
CA SER A 31 2.28 7.82 -3.12
C SER A 31 1.92 6.69 -2.16
N ALA A 32 0.73 6.75 -1.54
CA ALA A 32 0.23 5.74 -0.62
C ALA A 32 0.15 4.35 -1.27
N ALA A 33 -0.24 4.28 -2.55
CA ALA A 33 -0.28 3.05 -3.34
C ALA A 33 1.08 2.35 -3.42
N ARG A 34 2.19 3.10 -3.47
CA ARG A 34 3.56 2.53 -3.47
C ARG A 34 4.01 2.04 -2.10
N ILE A 35 3.60 2.77 -1.04
CA ILE A 35 4.01 2.52 0.34
C ILE A 35 2.86 1.97 1.20
N TYR A 36 1.92 1.26 0.60
CA TYR A 36 0.68 0.77 1.21
C TYR A 36 0.86 -0.07 2.48
N LYS A 37 2.06 -0.60 2.73
CA LYS A 37 2.40 -1.38 3.94
C LYS A 37 2.57 -0.53 5.20
N TYR A 38 2.65 0.78 5.06
CA TYR A 38 2.75 1.70 6.18
C TYR A 38 1.37 2.12 6.68
N PRO A 39 1.18 2.29 8.01
CA PRO A 39 -0.03 2.88 8.55
C PRO A 39 -0.30 4.27 7.96
N PHE A 40 -1.55 4.69 7.87
CA PHE A 40 -1.94 5.94 7.23
C PHE A 40 -1.15 7.16 7.71
N LYS A 41 -0.97 7.32 9.04
CA LYS A 41 -0.18 8.44 9.59
C LYS A 41 1.28 8.42 9.14
N GLU A 42 1.86 7.24 9.03
CA GLU A 42 3.23 7.09 8.52
C GLU A 42 3.30 7.36 7.03
N GLN A 43 2.29 6.97 6.25
CA GLN A 43 2.19 7.31 4.82
C GLN A 43 2.15 8.83 4.60
N LEU A 44 1.37 9.57 5.42
CA LEU A 44 1.37 11.05 5.40
C LEU A 44 2.75 11.64 5.67
N LEU A 45 3.47 11.09 6.64
CA LEU A 45 4.81 11.57 7.00
C LEU A 45 5.87 11.19 5.96
N ILE A 46 5.77 10.02 5.37
CA ILE A 46 6.64 9.62 4.26
C ILE A 46 6.39 10.55 3.07
N TYR A 47 5.12 10.74 2.68
CA TYR A 47 4.75 11.64 1.60
C TYR A 47 5.23 13.08 1.84
N ALA A 48 5.13 13.58 3.07
CA ALA A 48 5.58 14.93 3.43
C ALA A 48 7.09 15.14 3.24
N GLN A 49 7.90 14.11 3.52
CA GLN A 49 9.35 14.17 3.50
C GLN A 49 9.96 13.67 2.19
N ASN A 50 9.29 12.73 1.52
CA ASN A 50 9.67 12.20 0.21
C ASN A 50 8.42 11.72 -0.56
N PRO A 51 7.75 12.60 -1.32
CA PRO A 51 6.54 12.25 -2.07
C PRO A 51 6.78 11.19 -3.15
N ASP A 52 8.02 11.03 -3.61
CA ASP A 52 8.40 10.06 -4.65
C ASP A 52 8.90 8.73 -4.09
N ALA A 53 8.81 8.53 -2.77
CA ALA A 53 9.20 7.27 -2.15
C ALA A 53 8.47 6.09 -2.78
N THR A 54 9.21 5.01 -3.03
CA THR A 54 8.68 3.79 -3.66
C THR A 54 8.76 2.56 -2.78
N ALA A 55 9.83 2.44 -1.98
CA ALA A 55 9.99 1.33 -1.06
C ALA A 55 10.87 1.74 0.11
N CYS A 56 10.24 1.98 1.24
CA CYS A 56 10.92 2.39 2.46
C CYS A 56 11.16 1.22 3.41
N ALA A 57 12.32 1.21 4.08
CA ALA A 57 12.60 0.28 5.17
C ALA A 57 13.65 0.87 6.14
N SER A 58 13.73 0.30 7.35
CA SER A 58 14.78 0.64 8.29
C SER A 58 16.14 0.19 7.79
N ILE A 59 17.22 0.82 8.29
CA ILE A 59 18.59 0.45 7.95
C ILE A 59 18.89 -1.04 8.25
N GLU A 60 18.26 -1.59 9.28
CA GLU A 60 18.41 -3.00 9.63
C GLU A 60 17.81 -3.93 8.58
N ILE A 61 16.63 -3.59 8.05
CA ILE A 61 15.97 -4.38 6.99
C ILE A 61 16.81 -4.30 5.73
N TRP A 62 17.27 -3.10 5.34
CA TRP A 62 18.14 -2.93 4.18
C TRP A 62 19.41 -3.78 4.30
N ASN A 63 20.11 -3.70 5.44
CA ASN A 63 21.37 -4.40 5.62
C ASN A 63 21.20 -5.91 5.76
N LYS A 64 20.30 -6.38 6.66
CA LYS A 64 20.20 -7.80 7.03
C LYS A 64 19.39 -8.64 6.05
N ARG A 65 18.30 -8.06 5.48
CA ARG A 65 17.38 -8.81 4.62
C ARG A 65 17.60 -8.58 3.14
N MET A 66 17.93 -7.33 2.76
CA MET A 66 18.06 -6.93 1.37
C MET A 66 19.54 -6.92 0.90
N ASN A 67 20.48 -7.01 1.83
CA ASN A 67 21.92 -6.92 1.55
C ASN A 67 22.27 -5.63 0.77
N CYS A 68 21.61 -4.53 1.14
CA CYS A 68 21.82 -3.19 0.64
C CYS A 68 22.25 -2.28 1.77
N TRP A 69 23.10 -1.29 1.48
CA TRP A 69 23.54 -0.30 2.46
C TRP A 69 23.02 1.08 2.09
N VAL A 70 22.67 1.84 3.12
CA VAL A 70 22.28 3.23 2.97
C VAL A 70 23.48 4.06 2.50
N ASN A 71 23.27 4.88 1.48
CA ASN A 71 24.29 5.77 0.94
C ASN A 71 24.73 6.78 2.00
N LYS A 72 26.04 7.03 2.09
CA LYS A 72 26.56 8.05 2.99
C LYS A 72 25.98 9.43 2.66
N GLY A 73 25.49 10.13 3.67
CA GLY A 73 24.86 11.43 3.51
C GLY A 73 23.35 11.41 3.18
N SER A 74 22.75 10.23 3.01
CA SER A 74 21.30 10.15 2.82
C SER A 74 20.56 10.57 4.09
N SER A 75 19.50 11.37 3.91
CA SER A 75 18.59 11.74 4.99
C SER A 75 17.52 10.66 5.18
N GLY A 76 17.40 10.15 6.40
CA GLY A 76 16.32 9.22 6.75
C GLY A 76 14.99 9.97 6.92
N ILE A 77 13.90 9.34 6.49
CA ILE A 77 12.54 9.79 6.74
C ILE A 77 12.22 9.50 8.20
N ALA A 78 11.89 10.54 8.96
CA ALA A 78 11.60 10.43 10.39
C ALA A 78 10.14 10.09 10.63
N LEU A 79 9.88 9.06 11.44
CA LEU A 79 8.55 8.60 11.84
C LEU A 79 8.50 8.48 13.36
N PRO A 80 7.35 8.72 14.01
CA PRO A 80 7.16 8.39 15.41
C PRO A 80 7.43 6.91 15.66
N ASP A 81 8.07 6.60 16.78
CA ASP A 81 8.31 5.22 17.20
C ASP A 81 7.34 4.85 18.33
N ASP A 82 6.19 4.32 17.95
CA ASP A 82 5.13 3.90 18.88
C ASP A 82 5.52 2.67 19.71
N THR A 83 6.65 2.01 19.39
CA THR A 83 7.15 0.86 20.15
C THR A 83 8.10 1.26 21.29
N ALA A 84 8.44 2.55 21.38
CA ALA A 84 9.34 3.05 22.41
C ALA A 84 8.66 2.99 23.81
N THR A 85 9.28 2.28 24.73
CA THR A 85 8.76 2.08 26.10
C THR A 85 8.80 3.37 26.92
N TYR A 86 9.70 4.30 26.60
CA TYR A 86 9.87 5.56 27.32
C TYR A 86 10.16 6.72 26.37
N GLY A 87 9.43 7.84 26.58
CA GLY A 87 9.63 9.11 25.87
C GLY A 87 9.22 9.09 24.42
N HIS A 88 9.24 10.26 23.84
CA HIS A 88 8.91 10.50 22.43
C HIS A 88 10.13 10.21 21.55
N LYS A 89 10.17 9.05 20.90
CA LYS A 89 11.28 8.65 20.02
C LYS A 89 10.88 8.69 18.56
N LEU A 90 11.88 8.85 17.71
CA LEU A 90 11.75 8.75 16.26
C LEU A 90 12.50 7.51 15.77
N LYS A 91 11.87 6.78 14.85
CA LYS A 91 12.52 5.79 13.99
C LYS A 91 12.77 6.40 12.62
N TYR A 92 13.74 5.85 11.89
CA TYR A 92 14.11 6.34 10.57
C TYR A 92 13.98 5.22 9.55
N VAL A 93 13.36 5.56 8.42
CA VAL A 93 13.30 4.69 7.24
C VAL A 93 13.99 5.37 6.07
N PHE A 94 14.48 4.59 5.14
CA PHE A 94 15.17 5.03 3.93
C PHE A 94 14.50 4.44 2.72
N ASP A 95 14.28 5.26 1.71
CA ASP A 95 13.75 4.80 0.43
C ASP A 95 14.81 4.00 -0.35
N VAL A 96 14.35 3.15 -1.26
CA VAL A 96 15.22 2.34 -2.13
C VAL A 96 16.20 3.19 -2.96
N SER A 97 15.85 4.43 -3.29
CA SER A 97 16.73 5.37 -3.98
C SER A 97 17.95 5.82 -3.13
N ASN A 98 17.86 5.64 -1.82
CA ASN A 98 18.91 5.99 -0.86
C ASN A 98 19.85 4.82 -0.52
N VAL A 99 19.74 3.69 -1.19
CA VAL A 99 20.53 2.50 -0.89
C VAL A 99 21.26 1.94 -2.10
N HIS A 100 22.33 1.21 -1.86
CA HIS A 100 23.06 0.48 -2.88
C HIS A 100 23.32 -0.97 -2.47
N ALA A 101 23.41 -1.86 -3.44
CA ALA A 101 23.75 -3.25 -3.20
C ALA A 101 25.22 -3.39 -2.77
N VAL A 102 25.49 -4.10 -1.69
CA VAL A 102 26.86 -4.33 -1.16
C VAL A 102 27.63 -5.33 -2.00
N LYS A 103 26.91 -6.25 -2.64
CA LYS A 103 27.47 -7.32 -3.49
C LYS A 103 26.55 -7.54 -4.69
N PRO A 104 26.98 -8.30 -5.71
CA PRO A 104 26.12 -8.70 -6.83
C PRO A 104 24.78 -9.34 -6.40
N ASN A 105 24.68 -9.76 -5.13
CA ASN A 105 23.49 -10.39 -4.54
C ASN A 105 22.56 -9.42 -3.78
N GLY A 106 22.77 -8.10 -3.84
CA GLY A 106 21.86 -7.13 -3.26
C GLY A 106 20.46 -7.30 -3.84
N ARG A 107 19.44 -7.33 -2.98
CA ARG A 107 18.05 -7.56 -3.38
C ARG A 107 17.26 -6.26 -3.22
N TYR A 108 17.10 -5.54 -4.31
CA TYR A 108 16.13 -4.46 -4.35
C TYR A 108 14.71 -5.04 -4.34
N PRO A 109 13.79 -4.45 -3.57
CA PRO A 109 12.39 -4.82 -3.67
C PRO A 109 11.95 -4.56 -5.12
N LYS A 110 11.37 -5.57 -5.73
CA LYS A 110 10.71 -5.39 -7.02
C LYS A 110 9.31 -4.88 -6.72
N ALA A 111 8.96 -3.75 -7.31
CA ALA A 111 7.58 -3.32 -7.32
C ALA A 111 6.71 -4.45 -7.91
N TRP A 112 5.59 -4.72 -7.29
CA TRP A 112 4.63 -5.64 -7.86
C TRP A 112 4.04 -5.01 -9.11
N LYS A 113 4.00 -5.78 -10.19
CA LYS A 113 3.39 -5.35 -11.46
C LYS A 113 2.35 -6.37 -11.86
N LEU A 114 1.14 -5.91 -12.07
CA LEU A 114 0.10 -6.72 -12.67
C LEU A 114 0.46 -6.94 -14.16
N ARG A 115 0.42 -8.20 -14.60
CA ARG A 115 0.57 -8.55 -16.00
C ARG A 115 -0.78 -8.98 -16.56
N GLU A 116 -1.00 -8.77 -17.85
CA GLU A 116 -2.25 -9.12 -18.52
C GLU A 116 -2.65 -10.59 -18.29
N GLU A 117 -1.68 -11.51 -18.41
CA GLU A 117 -1.85 -12.95 -18.18
C GLU A 117 -2.33 -13.34 -16.79
N HIS A 118 -2.30 -12.39 -15.83
CA HIS A 118 -2.66 -12.63 -14.43
C HIS A 118 -3.97 -11.96 -14.00
N LYS A 119 -4.52 -11.05 -14.81
CA LYS A 119 -5.73 -10.30 -14.48
C LYS A 119 -6.91 -11.23 -14.14
N SER A 120 -7.10 -12.24 -14.97
CA SER A 120 -8.19 -13.22 -14.77
C SER A 120 -8.06 -13.97 -13.44
N ASP A 121 -6.87 -14.47 -13.11
CA ASP A 121 -6.63 -15.22 -11.87
C ASP A 121 -6.79 -14.34 -10.63
N VAL A 122 -6.33 -13.07 -10.73
CA VAL A 122 -6.47 -12.09 -9.64
C VAL A 122 -7.95 -11.78 -9.39
N LEU A 123 -8.71 -11.45 -10.45
CA LEU A 123 -10.13 -11.18 -10.34
C LEU A 123 -10.90 -12.37 -9.75
N HIS A 124 -10.72 -13.56 -10.32
CA HIS A 124 -11.39 -14.75 -9.82
C HIS A 124 -11.18 -14.95 -8.32
N ARG A 125 -9.96 -14.72 -7.85
CA ARG A 125 -9.66 -14.85 -6.41
C ARG A 125 -10.28 -13.75 -5.57
N LEU A 126 -10.29 -12.52 -6.08
CA LEU A 126 -10.88 -11.40 -5.36
C LEU A 126 -12.40 -11.57 -5.25
N GLU A 127 -13.02 -12.04 -6.30
CA GLU A 127 -14.45 -12.35 -6.31
C GLU A 127 -14.83 -13.49 -5.35
N GLN A 128 -13.95 -14.47 -5.16
CA GLN A 128 -14.15 -15.49 -4.12
C GLN A 128 -14.13 -14.94 -2.69
N ILE A 129 -13.48 -13.79 -2.48
CA ILE A 129 -13.32 -13.18 -1.15
C ILE A 129 -14.36 -12.11 -0.89
N TYR A 130 -14.64 -11.29 -1.90
CA TYR A 130 -15.43 -10.06 -1.77
C TYR A 130 -16.78 -10.09 -2.49
N GLY A 131 -17.06 -11.13 -3.27
CA GLY A 131 -18.29 -11.27 -4.05
C GLY A 131 -18.05 -11.18 -5.56
N SER A 132 -18.99 -11.73 -6.32
CA SER A 132 -18.92 -11.74 -7.78
C SER A 132 -19.16 -10.34 -8.36
N THR A 133 -18.48 -10.06 -9.47
CA THR A 133 -18.67 -8.84 -10.27
C THR A 133 -19.25 -9.20 -11.63
N ASP A 134 -19.67 -8.19 -12.40
CA ASP A 134 -20.14 -8.40 -13.75
C ASP A 134 -19.00 -8.83 -14.68
N SER A 135 -19.02 -10.10 -15.09
CA SER A 135 -17.98 -10.71 -15.93
C SER A 135 -17.89 -10.10 -17.35
N THR A 136 -18.88 -9.34 -17.79
CA THR A 136 -18.88 -8.66 -19.09
C THR A 136 -18.08 -7.35 -19.08
N LYS A 137 -17.78 -6.84 -17.89
CA LYS A 137 -17.03 -5.60 -17.70
C LYS A 137 -15.52 -5.82 -17.78
N PRO A 138 -14.75 -4.78 -18.19
CA PRO A 138 -13.30 -4.82 -18.15
C PRO A 138 -12.76 -4.91 -16.72
N PHE A 139 -11.48 -5.26 -16.59
CA PHE A 139 -10.81 -5.46 -15.30
C PHE A 139 -10.97 -4.25 -14.37
N GLU A 140 -10.81 -3.07 -14.89
CA GLU A 140 -10.82 -1.80 -14.17
C GLU A 140 -12.19 -1.55 -13.52
N GLU A 141 -13.28 -1.74 -14.28
CA GLU A 141 -14.65 -1.58 -13.76
C GLU A 141 -14.98 -2.62 -12.70
N ARG A 142 -14.50 -3.85 -12.86
CA ARG A 142 -14.68 -4.90 -11.86
C ARG A 142 -13.92 -4.61 -10.55
N ILE A 143 -12.76 -3.94 -10.63
CA ILE A 143 -12.06 -3.43 -9.44
C ILE A 143 -12.91 -2.36 -8.74
N ILE A 144 -13.59 -1.48 -9.48
CA ILE A 144 -14.49 -0.47 -8.92
C ILE A 144 -15.66 -1.14 -8.20
N GLU A 145 -16.31 -2.13 -8.81
CA GLU A 145 -17.41 -2.89 -8.17
C GLU A 145 -16.96 -3.55 -6.84
N ILE A 146 -15.77 -4.15 -6.81
CA ILE A 146 -15.20 -4.70 -5.59
C ILE A 146 -14.97 -3.59 -4.55
N SER A 147 -14.49 -2.45 -4.98
CA SER A 147 -14.23 -1.31 -4.10
C SER A 147 -15.53 -0.72 -3.53
N ASP A 148 -16.62 -0.76 -4.26
CA ASP A 148 -17.95 -0.35 -3.79
C ASP A 148 -18.45 -1.28 -2.67
N GLN A 149 -18.26 -2.59 -2.81
CA GLN A 149 -18.61 -3.55 -1.76
C GLN A 149 -17.74 -3.34 -0.51
N LEU A 150 -16.44 -3.18 -0.69
CA LEU A 150 -15.52 -2.85 0.41
C LEU A 150 -15.88 -1.53 1.10
N ALA A 151 -16.30 -0.52 0.33
CA ALA A 151 -16.71 0.77 0.88
C ALA A 151 -18.00 0.67 1.72
N ALA A 152 -18.93 -0.19 1.33
CA ALA A 152 -20.14 -0.45 2.10
C ALA A 152 -19.82 -1.08 3.46
N ASP A 153 -18.91 -2.06 3.49
CA ASP A 153 -18.46 -2.71 4.72
C ASP A 153 -17.69 -1.73 5.61
N ALA A 154 -16.76 -0.96 5.03
CA ALA A 154 -16.00 0.05 5.74
C ALA A 154 -16.89 1.14 6.34
N TYR A 155 -17.92 1.57 5.62
CA TYR A 155 -18.90 2.52 6.15
C TYR A 155 -19.62 1.97 7.39
N THR A 156 -20.06 0.71 7.32
CA THR A 156 -20.74 0.04 8.45
C THR A 156 -19.82 -0.03 9.68
N GLU A 157 -18.56 -0.40 9.48
CA GLU A 157 -17.57 -0.40 10.58
C GLU A 157 -17.34 0.99 11.14
N LEU A 158 -17.25 2.02 10.29
CA LEU A 158 -17.07 3.41 10.73
C LEU A 158 -18.25 3.92 11.56
N GLN A 159 -19.47 3.55 11.23
CA GLN A 159 -20.64 3.90 12.04
C GLN A 159 -20.61 3.25 13.42
N ILE A 160 -20.12 2.03 13.53
CA ILE A 160 -19.96 1.33 14.82
C ILE A 160 -18.85 1.99 15.66
N ASP A 161 -17.68 2.23 15.05
CA ASP A 161 -16.51 2.78 15.72
C ASP A 161 -16.70 4.27 16.10
N TYR A 162 -17.46 5.01 15.30
CA TYR A 162 -17.63 6.47 15.41
C TYR A 162 -19.08 6.86 15.12
N PRO A 163 -20.02 6.64 16.08
CA PRO A 163 -21.44 6.97 15.86
C PRO A 163 -21.70 8.46 15.58
N ASP A 164 -20.82 9.33 16.08
CA ASP A 164 -20.87 10.79 15.89
C ASP A 164 -19.94 11.28 14.75
N LEU A 165 -19.59 10.42 13.81
CA LEU A 165 -18.64 10.74 12.74
C LEU A 165 -19.10 11.91 11.86
N GLN A 166 -20.40 12.00 11.55
CA GLN A 166 -20.98 13.06 10.76
C GLN A 166 -20.73 14.44 11.41
N ASP A 167 -21.00 14.57 12.70
CA ASP A 167 -20.78 15.81 13.46
C ASP A 167 -19.29 16.15 13.56
N ARG A 168 -18.44 15.14 13.77
CA ARG A 168 -16.98 15.32 13.88
C ARG A 168 -16.35 15.86 12.62
N ILE A 169 -16.89 15.53 11.44
CA ILE A 169 -16.38 15.98 10.14
C ILE A 169 -17.00 17.32 9.75
N GLY A 170 -18.13 17.73 10.35
CA GLY A 170 -18.83 18.96 10.02
C GLY A 170 -19.83 18.81 8.88
N PHE A 171 -20.41 17.63 8.74
CA PHE A 171 -21.49 17.33 7.76
C PHE A 171 -22.90 17.50 8.32
N ASP A 172 -23.06 18.29 9.36
CA ASP A 172 -24.32 18.55 10.08
C ASP A 172 -25.44 19.11 9.20
N LYS A 173 -25.11 19.58 7.98
CA LYS A 173 -26.09 20.08 7.01
C LYS A 173 -26.64 19.01 6.05
N LEU A 174 -26.03 17.84 6.01
CA LEU A 174 -26.49 16.74 5.18
C LEU A 174 -27.50 15.87 5.94
N SER A 175 -28.45 15.29 5.21
CA SER A 175 -29.22 14.19 5.78
C SER A 175 -28.32 12.99 6.04
N GLU A 176 -28.72 12.11 6.95
CA GLU A 176 -27.97 10.88 7.25
C GLU A 176 -27.78 10.03 6.00
N GLN A 177 -28.78 9.98 5.11
CA GLN A 177 -28.71 9.24 3.86
C GLN A 177 -27.71 9.86 2.88
N ASP A 178 -27.73 11.19 2.72
CA ASP A 178 -26.77 11.89 1.84
C ASP A 178 -25.35 11.77 2.38
N PHE A 179 -25.15 11.88 3.69
CA PHE A 179 -23.87 11.66 4.31
C PHE A 179 -23.33 10.24 4.05
N ALA A 180 -24.19 9.22 4.21
CA ALA A 180 -23.85 7.84 3.93
C ALA A 180 -23.41 7.65 2.46
N LEU A 181 -24.15 8.22 1.53
CA LEU A 181 -23.85 8.15 0.11
C LEU A 181 -22.52 8.83 -0.24
N CYS A 182 -22.31 10.04 0.25
CA CYS A 182 -21.07 10.80 0.05
C CYS A 182 -19.85 10.08 0.62
N LEU A 183 -19.96 9.55 1.84
CA LEU A 183 -18.85 8.87 2.49
C LEU A 183 -18.50 7.54 1.81
N LYS A 184 -19.50 6.74 1.45
CA LYS A 184 -19.28 5.49 0.70
C LYS A 184 -18.62 5.78 -0.65
N LYS A 185 -19.10 6.79 -1.39
CA LYS A 185 -18.49 7.20 -2.65
C LYS A 185 -17.04 7.61 -2.48
N LEU A 186 -16.71 8.45 -1.50
CA LEU A 186 -15.35 8.88 -1.23
C LEU A 186 -14.43 7.71 -0.87
N ILE A 187 -14.94 6.74 -0.09
CA ILE A 187 -14.20 5.52 0.26
C ILE A 187 -13.93 4.69 -0.99
N SER A 188 -14.98 4.38 -1.77
CA SER A 188 -14.87 3.59 -2.99
C SER A 188 -13.90 4.21 -3.99
N GLU A 189 -14.04 5.49 -4.29
CA GLU A 189 -13.14 6.22 -5.19
C GLU A 189 -11.67 6.17 -4.71
N SER A 190 -11.44 6.36 -3.40
CA SER A 190 -10.08 6.35 -2.84
C SER A 190 -9.46 4.94 -2.86
N VAL A 191 -10.24 3.90 -2.59
CA VAL A 191 -9.80 2.50 -2.67
C VAL A 191 -9.50 2.11 -4.12
N SER A 192 -10.44 2.36 -5.04
CA SER A 192 -10.29 2.07 -6.47
C SER A 192 -9.06 2.76 -7.05
N PHE A 193 -8.93 4.07 -6.82
CA PHE A 193 -7.79 4.84 -7.29
C PHE A 193 -6.46 4.29 -6.77
N THR A 194 -6.40 3.94 -5.49
CA THR A 194 -5.17 3.40 -4.89
C THR A 194 -4.80 2.04 -5.48
N ILE A 195 -5.78 1.16 -5.71
CA ILE A 195 -5.56 -0.17 -6.30
C ILE A 195 -5.11 -0.04 -7.76
N LEU A 196 -5.83 0.74 -8.56
CA LEU A 196 -5.49 0.95 -9.97
C LEU A 196 -4.11 1.60 -10.13
N SER A 197 -3.78 2.60 -9.28
CA SER A 197 -2.44 3.20 -9.23
C SER A 197 -1.36 2.18 -8.88
N ALA A 198 -1.61 1.31 -7.91
CA ALA A 198 -0.66 0.25 -7.54
C ALA A 198 -0.47 -0.79 -8.66
N CYS A 199 -1.49 -1.00 -9.48
CA CYS A 199 -1.45 -1.86 -10.67
C CYS A 199 -0.79 -1.19 -11.89
N GLU A 200 -0.38 0.07 -11.79
CA GLU A 200 0.12 0.87 -12.91
C GLU A 200 -0.89 0.98 -14.07
N ILE A 201 -2.18 0.96 -13.75
CA ILE A 201 -3.27 1.15 -14.72
C ILE A 201 -3.50 2.64 -14.90
N GLU A 202 -3.56 3.07 -16.16
CA GLU A 202 -3.85 4.45 -16.50
C GLU A 202 -5.30 4.79 -16.14
N ILE A 203 -5.49 5.84 -15.35
CA ILE A 203 -6.77 6.30 -14.84
C ILE A 203 -7.09 7.61 -15.56
N SER A 204 -8.26 7.68 -16.20
CA SER A 204 -8.66 8.92 -16.84
C SER A 204 -8.95 10.01 -15.80
N ASP A 205 -8.57 11.25 -16.09
CA ASP A 205 -8.70 12.38 -15.16
C ASP A 205 -10.15 12.69 -14.73
N HIS A 206 -11.14 12.12 -15.40
CA HIS A 206 -12.56 12.41 -15.12
C HIS A 206 -13.27 11.32 -14.31
N GLU A 207 -12.58 10.23 -13.98
CA GLU A 207 -13.20 9.03 -13.40
C GLU A 207 -13.51 9.16 -11.91
N PHE A 208 -12.70 9.93 -11.15
CA PHE A 208 -12.86 10.09 -9.70
C PHE A 208 -12.98 11.55 -9.29
N SER A 209 -14.06 11.90 -8.58
CA SER A 209 -14.34 13.26 -8.15
C SER A 209 -13.74 13.60 -6.79
N PHE A 210 -13.69 12.62 -5.88
CA PHE A 210 -13.33 12.78 -4.47
C PHE A 210 -14.11 13.90 -3.79
N ASP A 211 -15.40 13.98 -4.08
CA ASP A 211 -16.27 14.98 -3.48
C ASP A 211 -16.17 14.95 -1.96
N TYR A 212 -16.21 16.11 -1.35
CA TYR A 212 -16.15 16.30 0.10
C TYR A 212 -14.82 15.95 0.80
N ILE A 213 -13.76 15.58 0.09
CA ILE A 213 -12.46 15.34 0.74
C ILE A 213 -11.96 16.56 1.53
N ASN A 214 -12.31 17.76 1.09
CA ASN A 214 -11.97 19.03 1.72
C ASN A 214 -12.65 19.26 3.09
N GLN A 215 -13.57 18.41 3.51
CA GLN A 215 -14.15 18.45 4.86
C GLN A 215 -13.24 17.79 5.91
N PHE A 216 -12.30 16.95 5.48
CA PHE A 216 -11.36 16.23 6.36
C PHE A 216 -10.10 17.07 6.65
N VAL A 217 -10.28 18.26 7.25
CA VAL A 217 -9.27 19.32 7.40
C VAL A 217 -8.25 19.11 8.52
N SER A 218 -8.40 18.08 9.35
CA SER A 218 -7.48 17.78 10.46
C SER A 218 -6.93 16.37 10.37
N ILE A 219 -5.75 16.14 10.96
CA ILE A 219 -5.22 14.77 11.05
C ILE A 219 -6.17 13.84 11.84
N LYS A 220 -6.91 14.36 12.80
CA LYS A 220 -7.86 13.58 13.59
C LYS A 220 -8.98 13.02 12.73
N THR A 221 -9.69 13.88 11.99
CA THR A 221 -10.77 13.46 11.08
C THR A 221 -10.26 12.66 9.92
N LEU A 222 -9.18 13.12 9.27
CA LEU A 222 -8.60 12.40 8.13
C LEU A 222 -8.01 11.04 8.53
N SER A 223 -7.46 10.87 9.74
CA SER A 223 -6.95 9.57 10.21
C SER A 223 -8.05 8.56 10.47
N VAL A 224 -9.21 9.01 10.98
CA VAL A 224 -10.37 8.12 11.14
C VAL A 224 -10.76 7.53 9.78
N LEU A 225 -10.98 8.39 8.79
CA LEU A 225 -11.24 7.98 7.43
C LEU A 225 -10.05 7.21 6.84
N GLY A 226 -8.85 7.77 6.92
CA GLY A 226 -7.65 7.24 6.28
C GLY A 226 -7.23 5.88 6.79
N THR A 227 -7.42 5.58 8.08
CA THR A 227 -7.15 4.24 8.63
C THR A 227 -8.01 3.18 7.96
N LYS A 228 -9.29 3.46 7.75
CA LYS A 228 -10.20 2.53 7.07
C LYS A 228 -9.93 2.46 5.56
N LEU A 229 -9.64 3.60 4.92
CA LEU A 229 -9.30 3.65 3.50
C LEU A 229 -8.01 2.91 3.17
N MET A 230 -6.98 3.02 4.02
CA MET A 230 -5.68 2.40 3.77
C MET A 230 -5.61 0.94 4.18
N ILE A 231 -6.43 0.50 5.12
CA ILE A 231 -6.54 -0.93 5.46
C ILE A 231 -7.11 -1.72 4.27
N LEU A 232 -8.11 -1.20 3.59
CA LEU A 232 -8.74 -1.89 2.47
C LEU A 232 -7.78 -2.12 1.29
N PRO A 233 -7.09 -1.10 0.77
CA PRO A 233 -6.06 -1.31 -0.25
C PRO A 233 -4.93 -2.22 0.23
N GLU A 234 -4.49 -2.07 1.48
CA GLU A 234 -3.42 -2.89 2.05
C GLU A 234 -3.80 -4.38 2.05
N VAL A 235 -4.96 -4.72 2.56
CA VAL A 235 -5.46 -6.10 2.60
C VAL A 235 -5.64 -6.66 1.20
N PHE A 236 -6.17 -5.87 0.27
CA PHE A 236 -6.38 -6.24 -1.12
C PHE A 236 -5.05 -6.55 -1.81
N LEU A 237 -4.09 -5.64 -1.76
CA LEU A 237 -2.79 -5.81 -2.40
C LEU A 237 -1.97 -6.93 -1.76
N GLN A 238 -1.96 -7.04 -0.44
CA GLN A 238 -1.26 -8.12 0.25
C GLN A 238 -1.82 -9.51 -0.10
N LYS A 239 -3.14 -9.63 -0.19
CA LYS A 239 -3.77 -10.90 -0.58
C LYS A 239 -3.44 -11.28 -2.01
N SER A 240 -3.50 -10.35 -2.94
CA SER A 240 -3.13 -10.58 -4.33
C SER A 240 -1.64 -10.90 -4.49
N GLU A 241 -0.74 -10.16 -3.81
CA GLU A 241 0.71 -10.44 -3.79
C GLU A 241 1.04 -11.82 -3.23
N LYS A 242 0.42 -12.23 -2.10
CA LYS A 242 0.66 -13.54 -1.47
C LYS A 242 0.22 -14.67 -2.39
N GLN A 243 -0.91 -14.54 -3.04
CA GLN A 243 -1.39 -15.52 -3.99
C GLN A 243 -0.48 -15.63 -5.20
N TYR A 244 -0.05 -14.51 -5.72
CA TYR A 244 0.88 -14.43 -6.82
C TYR A 244 2.22 -15.09 -6.49
N ALA A 245 2.77 -14.81 -5.31
CA ALA A 245 3.98 -15.46 -4.81
C ALA A 245 3.81 -16.99 -4.67
N PHE A 246 2.62 -17.44 -4.24
CA PHE A 246 2.29 -18.86 -4.16
C PHE A 246 2.26 -19.52 -5.54
N MET A 247 1.60 -18.89 -6.53
CA MET A 247 1.53 -19.41 -7.90
C MET A 247 2.91 -19.50 -8.57
N ILE A 248 3.76 -18.46 -8.40
CA ILE A 248 5.13 -18.47 -8.91
C ILE A 248 5.94 -19.61 -8.27
N ASN A 249 5.81 -19.79 -6.95
CA ASN A 249 6.54 -20.84 -6.24
C ASN A 249 6.04 -22.24 -6.64
N PHE A 250 4.75 -22.40 -6.89
CA PHE A 250 4.17 -23.64 -7.39
C PHE A 250 4.66 -23.96 -8.81
N ALA A 251 4.65 -22.97 -9.71
CA ALA A 251 5.17 -23.13 -11.07
C ALA A 251 6.67 -23.47 -11.09
N ARG A 252 7.48 -22.83 -10.21
CA ARG A 252 8.90 -23.13 -10.04
C ARG A 252 9.15 -24.54 -9.51
N LYS A 253 8.36 -25.02 -8.55
CA LYS A 253 8.45 -26.40 -8.03
C LYS A 253 8.12 -27.42 -9.11
N ASN A 254 7.13 -27.15 -9.93
CA ASN A 254 6.72 -28.05 -11.02
C ASN A 254 7.73 -28.06 -12.18
N ARG A 255 8.40 -26.95 -12.48
CA ARG A 255 9.51 -26.93 -13.45
C ARG A 255 10.72 -27.73 -12.96
N LYS A 256 11.06 -27.67 -11.66
CA LYS A 256 12.15 -28.49 -11.09
C LYS A 256 11.84 -29.98 -11.09
N LYS A 257 10.55 -30.38 -11.00
CA LYS A 257 10.13 -31.80 -11.10
C LYS A 257 10.17 -32.32 -12.54
N LYS A 258 10.10 -31.47 -13.55
CA LYS A 258 10.12 -31.83 -14.98
C LYS A 258 11.52 -31.79 -15.61
N SER A 259 12.55 -31.34 -14.93
CA SER A 259 13.92 -31.45 -15.41
C SER A 259 14.41 -32.88 -15.15
N PRO A 260 14.83 -33.63 -16.20
CA PRO A 260 15.36 -34.99 -15.99
C PRO A 260 16.62 -34.92 -15.12
N LYS A 261 16.69 -35.75 -14.10
CA LYS A 261 17.91 -35.97 -13.35
C LYS A 261 18.96 -36.44 -14.36
N LYS A 262 19.95 -35.62 -14.70
CA LYS A 262 21.16 -36.08 -15.34
C LYS A 262 21.83 -37.02 -14.34
N ASN A 263 21.74 -38.32 -14.62
CA ASN A 263 22.55 -39.34 -13.95
C ASN A 263 24.04 -39.03 -14.26
N LEU A 264 24.72 -38.41 -13.33
CA LEU A 264 26.17 -38.47 -13.28
C LEU A 264 26.54 -39.87 -12.74
N GLN A 265 26.78 -40.83 -13.65
CA GLN A 265 27.57 -41.99 -13.34
C GLN A 265 29.00 -41.51 -13.05
N MET A 266 29.38 -41.51 -11.81
CA MET A 266 30.78 -41.45 -11.43
C MET A 266 31.38 -42.81 -11.76
N HIS A 267 32.21 -42.88 -12.79
CA HIS A 267 33.17 -43.97 -12.93
C HIS A 267 34.23 -43.83 -11.84
N HIS A 268 34.19 -44.74 -10.94
CA HIS A 268 35.24 -45.03 -9.99
C HIS A 268 36.37 -45.76 -10.75
N ASN A 269 37.42 -45.09 -11.07
CA ASN A 269 38.70 -45.78 -11.37
C ASN A 269 39.58 -45.74 -10.14
N ARG A 270 39.69 -46.87 -9.46
CA ARG A 270 40.79 -47.27 -8.64
C ARG A 270 41.92 -47.75 -9.60
N ASP A 271 43.12 -47.30 -9.37
CA ASP A 271 44.40 -47.95 -9.54
C ASP A 271 45.44 -47.00 -8.94
N ILE A 272 45.99 -47.27 -7.78
CA ILE A 272 47.03 -48.20 -7.31
C ILE A 272 48.41 -47.94 -7.99
N MET A 273 49.37 -47.52 -7.15
CA MET A 273 50.85 -47.69 -7.15
C MET A 273 51.66 -46.89 -8.18
N LEU A 274 52.48 -45.98 -7.79
CA LEU A 274 53.85 -46.11 -7.22
C LEU A 274 54.30 -44.75 -6.68
#